data_6b6d64069bdf6d8f5e1f0b950e096a0e
#
_entry.id   6b6d64069bdf6d8f5e1f0b950e096a0e
#
_cell.length_a   1.000
_cell.length_b   1.000
_cell.length_c   1.000
_cell.angle_alpha   90.00
_cell.angle_beta   90.00
_cell.angle_gamma   90.00
#
_symmetry.space_group_name_H-M   'P 1'
#
loop_
_entity.id
_entity.type
_entity.pdbx_description
1 polymer ?
#
loop_
_entity_poly.entity_id
_entity_poly.type
_entity_poly.pdbx_seq_one_letter_code
_entity_poly.pdbx_strand_id
1 'polypeptide(L)'
;CTDAFVTKTNPFSRQNIHVAMRKSSSRSGMSMSTSNGGVVITGGAGGVGFAYAGEFMDRGYDVVICDVKDCTAAAKTLTERHPNGRIFHTKCDVGDSKSVENLGKFAVTKMNKVQYWINNAGINGGRRALSEVPIGTVEAVVKVNLLGILLSTKVAMEIMGKQAGVTGHIFNTVGSGVKGGGTPGYACYGATKRGLPQLTDTLVAELDKGVQGYDKTETEGTVQVHCLSPGMVFTKLLLDDSTPELRKFPFGVLAAQPEEVAADLIPKILNIKTNGGSVEFLTTDRILTKFFERFILQKKSEYIDDDGNVIKVPGEQYDDVGTRALY
;
A
#
# COMPACT_ATOMS: atom_id res chain seq x y z
N CYS A 1 -83.00 27.19 -13.29
CA CYS A 1 -83.97 27.17 -12.16
C CYS A 1 -83.04 27.09 -10.91
N THR A 2 -82.74 28.23 -10.30
CA THR A 2 -83.47 28.83 -9.18
C THR A 2 -83.13 28.08 -7.89
N ASP A 3 -82.69 28.59 -6.91
CA ASP A 3 -82.57 29.78 -6.11
C ASP A 3 -82.01 29.30 -4.75
N ALA A 4 -81.03 29.84 -4.19
CA ALA A 4 -80.93 31.02 -3.37
C ALA A 4 -81.42 30.87 -1.90
N PHE A 5 -80.69 31.50 -1.03
CA PHE A 5 -80.94 32.07 0.27
C PHE A 5 -80.22 31.39 1.45
N VAL A 6 -79.26 32.01 1.99
CA VAL A 6 -79.07 33.24 2.81
C VAL A 6 -79.07 33.01 4.33
N THR A 7 -77.90 33.36 4.91
CA THR A 7 -77.61 34.03 6.22
C THR A 7 -77.97 33.34 7.53
N LYS A 8 -76.97 33.29 8.47
CA LYS A 8 -76.68 34.30 9.49
C LYS A 8 -75.61 33.87 10.43
N THR A 9 -74.56 34.63 10.48
CA THR A 9 -73.90 35.32 11.61
C THR A 9 -73.66 34.60 12.96
N ASN A 10 -72.45 34.36 13.29
CA ASN A 10 -71.53 34.86 14.35
C ASN A 10 -72.06 34.88 15.82
N PRO A 11 -71.22 34.99 16.87
CA PRO A 11 -69.79 34.80 17.11
C PRO A 11 -69.52 34.14 18.51
N PHE A 12 -68.28 33.80 18.78
CA PHE A 12 -67.53 33.97 20.04
C PHE A 12 -66.27 33.14 20.03
N SER A 13 -65.22 33.73 19.82
CA SER A 13 -64.05 34.21 20.61
C SER A 13 -63.23 33.16 21.32
N ARG A 14 -61.95 33.18 20.89
CA ARG A 14 -60.72 33.03 21.69
C ARG A 14 -60.40 31.69 22.32
N GLN A 15 -59.37 31.02 21.84
CA GLN A 15 -58.02 31.20 22.43
C GLN A 15 -56.95 30.49 21.59
N ASN A 16 -55.90 31.25 21.29
CA ASN A 16 -54.69 30.80 20.66
C ASN A 16 -53.95 29.86 21.61
N ILE A 17 -53.67 28.61 21.13
CA ILE A 17 -52.54 27.85 21.63
C ILE A 17 -51.70 27.46 20.41
N HIS A 18 -50.67 28.26 20.15
CA HIS A 18 -49.57 27.88 19.28
C HIS A 18 -48.76 26.76 19.96
N VAL A 19 -49.04 25.51 19.62
CA VAL A 19 -48.13 24.44 19.85
C VAL A 19 -47.18 24.42 18.63
N ALA A 20 -46.02 24.99 18.81
CA ALA A 20 -44.91 24.91 17.88
C ALA A 20 -44.44 23.46 17.82
N MET A 21 -44.90 22.71 16.82
CA MET A 21 -44.23 21.44 16.43
C MET A 21 -42.83 21.80 15.94
N ARG A 22 -41.84 21.69 16.83
CA ARG A 22 -40.45 21.56 16.43
C ARG A 22 -40.32 20.28 15.61
N LYS A 23 -40.28 20.42 14.29
CA LYS A 23 -39.74 19.39 13.39
C LYS A 23 -38.25 19.28 13.71
N SER A 24 -37.89 18.30 14.50
CA SER A 24 -36.50 17.86 14.62
C SER A 24 -36.12 17.16 13.31
N SER A 25 -35.65 17.93 12.35
CA SER A 25 -34.96 17.40 11.19
C SER A 25 -33.52 17.05 11.58
N SER A 26 -33.35 15.97 12.31
CA SER A 26 -32.05 15.32 12.40
C SER A 26 -31.85 14.43 11.15
N ARG A 27 -31.71 15.06 10.00
CA ARG A 27 -31.01 14.45 8.89
C ARG A 27 -29.51 14.74 9.12
N SER A 28 -28.85 13.89 9.87
CA SER A 28 -27.43 13.68 9.72
C SER A 28 -27.24 13.04 8.33
N GLY A 29 -27.25 13.88 7.31
CA GLY A 29 -26.71 13.49 6.01
C GLY A 29 -25.23 13.25 6.22
N MET A 30 -24.86 12.00 6.45
CA MET A 30 -23.49 11.53 6.20
C MET A 30 -23.28 11.79 4.72
N SER A 31 -22.63 12.92 4.41
CA SER A 31 -22.06 13.14 3.07
C SER A 31 -21.12 11.98 2.84
N MET A 32 -21.50 11.03 1.99
CA MET A 32 -20.57 10.05 1.47
C MET A 32 -19.52 10.87 0.70
N SER A 33 -18.37 11.10 1.32
CA SER A 33 -17.22 11.65 0.65
C SER A 33 -16.94 10.74 -0.53
N THR A 34 -16.94 11.28 -1.73
CA THR A 34 -16.58 10.51 -2.92
C THR A 34 -15.11 10.13 -2.79
N SER A 35 -14.84 8.82 -2.79
CA SER A 35 -13.46 8.31 -2.72
C SER A 35 -12.63 8.84 -3.89
N ASN A 36 -11.37 9.19 -3.63
CA ASN A 36 -10.42 9.63 -4.65
C ASN A 36 -9.97 8.48 -5.59
N GLY A 37 -10.28 7.24 -5.24
CA GLY A 37 -9.97 6.05 -6.02
C GLY A 37 -9.72 4.84 -5.13
N GLY A 38 -9.43 3.69 -5.72
CA GLY A 38 -9.16 2.44 -5.02
C GLY A 38 -7.69 2.02 -5.10
N VAL A 39 -7.19 1.49 -4.00
CA VAL A 39 -5.81 1.01 -3.86
C VAL A 39 -5.82 -0.41 -3.33
N VAL A 40 -5.06 -1.31 -3.94
CA VAL A 40 -4.77 -2.65 -3.41
C VAL A 40 -3.32 -2.70 -2.94
N ILE A 41 -3.09 -3.22 -1.74
CA ILE A 41 -1.74 -3.37 -1.16
C ILE A 41 -1.57 -4.80 -0.66
N THR A 42 -0.63 -5.55 -1.24
CA THR A 42 -0.27 -6.87 -0.75
C THR A 42 0.78 -6.78 0.37
N GLY A 43 0.73 -7.69 1.36
CA GLY A 43 1.59 -7.58 2.55
C GLY A 43 1.23 -6.37 3.41
N GLY A 44 -0.07 -6.07 3.52
CA GLY A 44 -0.58 -4.86 4.17
C GLY A 44 -0.91 -5.01 5.66
N ALA A 45 -0.70 -6.19 6.25
CA ALA A 45 -0.96 -6.40 7.68
C ALA A 45 0.08 -5.74 8.60
N GLY A 46 1.25 -5.33 8.06
CA GLY A 46 2.31 -4.73 8.85
C GLY A 46 3.35 -4.01 8.01
N GLY A 47 4.39 -3.53 8.68
CA GLY A 47 5.54 -2.88 8.06
C GLY A 47 5.16 -1.72 7.13
N VAL A 48 5.90 -1.60 6.03
CA VAL A 48 5.69 -0.48 5.10
C VAL A 48 4.35 -0.57 4.36
N GLY A 49 3.81 -1.78 4.12
CA GLY A 49 2.50 -1.94 3.47
C GLY A 49 1.36 -1.37 4.30
N PHE A 50 1.42 -1.55 5.63
CA PHE A 50 0.47 -0.94 6.56
C PHE A 50 0.58 0.59 6.56
N ALA A 51 1.81 1.13 6.59
CA ALA A 51 2.03 2.57 6.55
C ALA A 51 1.54 3.18 5.22
N TYR A 52 1.74 2.49 4.09
CA TYR A 52 1.17 2.90 2.81
C TYR A 52 -0.36 3.00 2.87
N ALA A 53 -1.00 1.99 3.49
CA ALA A 53 -2.45 1.99 3.62
C ALA A 53 -2.96 3.23 4.38
N GLY A 54 -2.34 3.56 5.52
CA GLY A 54 -2.66 4.77 6.29
C GLY A 54 -2.52 6.05 5.47
N GLU A 55 -1.40 6.21 4.77
CA GLU A 55 -1.12 7.38 3.95
C GLU A 55 -2.11 7.56 2.77
N PHE A 56 -2.56 6.46 2.14
CA PHE A 56 -3.62 6.52 1.14
C PHE A 56 -4.97 6.88 1.76
N MET A 57 -5.30 6.31 2.92
CA MET A 57 -6.55 6.62 3.63
C MET A 57 -6.63 8.10 4.03
N ASP A 58 -5.54 8.68 4.52
CA ASP A 58 -5.48 10.12 4.86
C ASP A 58 -5.75 11.03 3.67
N ARG A 59 -5.49 10.53 2.46
CA ARG A 59 -5.79 11.22 1.19
C ARG A 59 -7.15 10.84 0.60
N GLY A 60 -8.01 10.18 1.38
CA GLY A 60 -9.38 9.86 0.98
C GLY A 60 -9.51 8.73 -0.05
N TYR A 61 -8.52 7.84 -0.16
CA TYR A 61 -8.61 6.64 -0.98
C TYR A 61 -9.29 5.50 -0.24
N ASP A 62 -9.98 4.65 -0.99
CA ASP A 62 -10.43 3.36 -0.51
C ASP A 62 -9.29 2.35 -0.65
N VAL A 63 -8.98 1.62 0.41
CA VAL A 63 -7.84 0.72 0.43
C VAL A 63 -8.28 -0.71 0.70
N VAL A 64 -7.82 -1.65 -0.09
CA VAL A 64 -7.86 -3.08 0.18
C VAL A 64 -6.46 -3.52 0.58
N ILE A 65 -6.30 -4.01 1.80
CA ILE A 65 -5.09 -4.71 2.24
C ILE A 65 -5.29 -6.22 2.21
N CYS A 66 -4.24 -6.93 1.89
CA CYS A 66 -4.22 -8.38 2.05
C CYS A 66 -2.87 -8.86 2.58
N ASP A 67 -2.91 -10.00 3.25
CA ASP A 67 -1.72 -10.70 3.74
C ASP A 67 -2.00 -12.19 3.82
N VAL A 68 -0.96 -13.02 3.94
CA VAL A 68 -1.10 -14.43 4.28
C VAL A 68 -1.62 -14.61 5.71
N LYS A 69 -1.41 -13.63 6.56
CA LYS A 69 -1.96 -13.51 7.92
C LYS A 69 -3.35 -12.88 7.91
N ASP A 70 -4.04 -12.93 9.04
CA ASP A 70 -5.28 -12.20 9.23
C ASP A 70 -5.01 -10.69 9.36
N CYS A 71 -5.72 -9.90 8.56
CA CYS A 71 -5.59 -8.45 8.55
C CYS A 71 -6.61 -7.72 9.44
N THR A 72 -7.44 -8.42 10.20
CA THR A 72 -8.53 -7.82 10.98
C THR A 72 -8.04 -6.77 11.98
N ALA A 73 -6.99 -7.08 12.74
CA ALA A 73 -6.42 -6.15 13.71
C ALA A 73 -5.79 -4.92 13.02
N ALA A 74 -5.06 -5.14 11.93
CA ALA A 74 -4.47 -4.07 11.13
C ALA A 74 -5.55 -3.14 10.56
N ALA A 75 -6.61 -3.70 9.98
CA ALA A 75 -7.72 -2.91 9.44
C ALA A 75 -8.45 -2.10 10.51
N LYS A 76 -8.65 -2.66 11.71
CA LYS A 76 -9.22 -1.95 12.85
C LYS A 76 -8.37 -0.74 13.24
N THR A 77 -7.07 -0.94 13.42
CA THR A 77 -6.12 0.12 13.77
C THR A 77 -6.07 1.21 12.70
N LEU A 78 -6.07 0.85 11.41
CA LEU A 78 -6.13 1.80 10.30
C LEU A 78 -7.42 2.60 10.30
N THR A 79 -8.57 1.98 10.55
CA THR A 79 -9.86 2.67 10.66
C THR A 79 -9.87 3.72 11.78
N GLU A 80 -9.30 3.37 12.94
CA GLU A 80 -9.25 4.25 14.10
C GLU A 80 -8.33 5.46 13.89
N ARG A 81 -7.22 5.29 13.15
CA ARG A 81 -6.20 6.32 12.95
C ARG A 81 -6.42 7.19 11.72
N HIS A 82 -7.04 6.63 10.70
CA HIS A 82 -7.16 7.24 9.38
C HIS A 82 -8.64 7.29 8.92
N PRO A 83 -9.49 8.09 9.57
CA PRO A 83 -10.94 8.07 9.35
C PRO A 83 -11.38 8.67 8.00
N ASN A 84 -10.47 9.29 7.24
CA ASN A 84 -10.79 9.95 5.97
C ASN A 84 -10.97 8.98 4.80
N GLY A 85 -10.39 7.77 4.86
CA GLY A 85 -10.51 6.72 3.87
C GLY A 85 -11.26 5.51 4.41
N ARG A 86 -11.60 4.59 3.50
CA ARG A 86 -12.19 3.30 3.87
C ARG A 86 -11.15 2.19 3.70
N ILE A 87 -11.14 1.25 4.63
CA ILE A 87 -10.27 0.08 4.59
C ILE A 87 -11.10 -1.19 4.47
N PHE A 88 -10.66 -2.07 3.58
CA PHE A 88 -11.18 -3.42 3.42
C PHE A 88 -10.00 -4.39 3.50
N HIS A 89 -10.25 -5.60 3.94
CA HIS A 89 -9.19 -6.58 4.08
C HIS A 89 -9.64 -7.98 3.69
N THR A 90 -8.69 -8.78 3.25
CA THR A 90 -8.90 -10.20 2.97
C THR A 90 -7.59 -10.97 3.16
N LYS A 91 -7.68 -12.26 3.45
CA LYS A 91 -6.52 -13.14 3.47
C LYS A 91 -6.11 -13.47 2.04
N CYS A 92 -4.80 -13.40 1.72
CA CYS A 92 -4.27 -13.77 0.42
C CYS A 92 -2.84 -14.31 0.52
N ASP A 93 -2.62 -15.54 0.03
CA ASP A 93 -1.28 -16.02 -0.33
C ASP A 93 -1.00 -15.55 -1.77
N VAL A 94 -0.10 -14.60 -1.93
CA VAL A 94 0.25 -14.05 -3.26
C VAL A 94 0.90 -15.10 -4.16
N GLY A 95 1.49 -16.15 -3.59
CA GLY A 95 2.06 -17.28 -4.34
C GLY A 95 1.03 -18.32 -4.78
N ASP A 96 -0.25 -18.13 -4.51
CA ASP A 96 -1.36 -18.99 -4.95
C ASP A 96 -2.26 -18.24 -5.94
N SER A 97 -2.35 -18.76 -7.16
CA SER A 97 -3.08 -18.09 -8.25
C SER A 97 -4.54 -17.85 -7.93
N LYS A 98 -5.18 -18.85 -7.28
CA LYS A 98 -6.61 -18.75 -6.92
C LYS A 98 -6.85 -17.70 -5.85
N SER A 99 -5.93 -17.59 -4.89
CA SER A 99 -5.96 -16.58 -3.85
C SER A 99 -5.84 -15.18 -4.44
N VAL A 100 -4.94 -14.97 -5.39
CA VAL A 100 -4.75 -13.69 -6.09
C VAL A 100 -5.95 -13.33 -6.98
N GLU A 101 -6.53 -14.29 -7.71
CA GLU A 101 -7.78 -14.07 -8.46
C GLU A 101 -8.93 -13.62 -7.52
N ASN A 102 -9.05 -14.27 -6.37
CA ASN A 102 -10.07 -13.91 -5.37
C ASN A 102 -9.84 -12.52 -4.79
N LEU A 103 -8.57 -12.13 -4.54
CA LEU A 103 -8.20 -10.76 -4.15
C LEU A 103 -8.67 -9.75 -5.20
N GLY A 104 -8.44 -10.03 -6.48
CA GLY A 104 -8.88 -9.16 -7.57
C GLY A 104 -10.39 -8.98 -7.60
N LYS A 105 -11.16 -10.07 -7.50
CA LYS A 105 -12.63 -10.04 -7.42
C LYS A 105 -13.12 -9.27 -6.20
N PHE A 106 -12.48 -9.48 -5.04
CA PHE A 106 -12.78 -8.77 -3.82
C PHE A 106 -12.56 -7.26 -3.97
N ALA A 107 -11.43 -6.86 -4.53
CA ALA A 107 -11.11 -5.45 -4.76
C ALA A 107 -12.17 -4.75 -5.64
N VAL A 108 -12.54 -5.35 -6.76
CA VAL A 108 -13.60 -4.82 -7.66
C VAL A 108 -14.95 -4.74 -6.96
N THR A 109 -15.26 -5.71 -6.08
CA THR A 109 -16.55 -5.71 -5.35
C THR A 109 -16.60 -4.58 -4.29
N LYS A 110 -15.46 -4.24 -3.68
CA LYS A 110 -15.39 -3.25 -2.58
C LYS A 110 -15.15 -1.83 -3.05
N MET A 111 -14.53 -1.66 -4.21
CA MET A 111 -14.12 -0.36 -4.73
C MET A 111 -14.67 -0.16 -6.14
N ASN A 112 -15.21 1.01 -6.43
CA ASN A 112 -15.74 1.33 -7.76
C ASN A 112 -14.65 1.30 -8.84
N LYS A 113 -13.41 1.69 -8.48
CA LYS A 113 -12.25 1.76 -9.36
C LYS A 113 -11.01 1.31 -8.61
N VAL A 114 -10.21 0.46 -9.22
CA VAL A 114 -8.88 0.09 -8.73
C VAL A 114 -7.88 0.92 -9.54
N GLN A 115 -7.33 1.94 -8.91
CA GLN A 115 -6.41 2.89 -9.56
C GLN A 115 -4.95 2.59 -9.27
N TYR A 116 -4.66 2.08 -8.08
CA TYR A 116 -3.31 1.71 -7.67
C TYR A 116 -3.28 0.26 -7.20
N TRP A 117 -2.23 -0.45 -7.59
CA TRP A 117 -1.97 -1.81 -7.10
C TRP A 117 -0.52 -1.92 -6.68
N ILE A 118 -0.27 -2.10 -5.38
CA ILE A 118 1.08 -2.13 -4.82
C ILE A 118 1.42 -3.57 -4.45
N ASN A 119 2.29 -4.18 -5.23
CA ASN A 119 2.89 -5.47 -4.96
C ASN A 119 4.02 -5.30 -3.94
N ASN A 120 3.64 -5.31 -2.66
CA ASN A 120 4.56 -5.07 -1.55
C ASN A 120 4.91 -6.36 -0.80
N ALA A 121 4.06 -7.38 -0.79
CA ALA A 121 4.35 -8.66 -0.12
C ALA A 121 5.72 -9.21 -0.51
N GLY A 122 6.48 -9.64 0.48
CA GLY A 122 7.81 -10.20 0.26
C GLY A 122 8.43 -10.79 1.52
N ILE A 123 9.35 -11.75 1.34
CA ILE A 123 10.13 -12.38 2.40
C ILE A 123 11.61 -12.40 2.01
N ASN A 124 12.51 -12.34 2.99
CA ASN A 124 13.97 -12.37 2.73
C ASN A 124 14.57 -13.80 2.78
N GLY A 125 13.90 -14.73 3.45
CA GLY A 125 14.35 -16.10 3.61
C GLY A 125 15.47 -16.32 4.63
N GLY A 126 15.79 -15.28 5.43
CA GLY A 126 16.89 -15.31 6.40
C GLY A 126 18.27 -15.07 5.76
N ARG A 127 19.26 -14.77 6.60
CA ARG A 127 20.63 -14.50 6.16
C ARG A 127 21.51 -15.73 6.34
N ARG A 128 21.77 -16.45 5.23
CA ARG A 128 22.59 -17.68 5.19
C ARG A 128 23.32 -17.81 3.86
N ALA A 129 24.43 -18.56 3.87
CA ALA A 129 25.03 -19.00 2.61
C ALA A 129 24.01 -19.86 1.83
N LEU A 130 23.95 -19.74 0.51
CA LEU A 130 22.95 -20.46 -0.30
C LEU A 130 22.97 -21.97 -0.08
N SER A 131 24.17 -22.54 0.11
CA SER A 131 24.36 -23.97 0.42
C SER A 131 23.69 -24.42 1.73
N GLU A 132 23.39 -23.49 2.63
CA GLU A 132 22.81 -23.76 3.95
C GLU A 132 21.33 -23.35 4.03
N VAL A 133 20.78 -22.73 2.99
CA VAL A 133 19.36 -22.36 2.95
C VAL A 133 18.52 -23.62 2.76
N PRO A 134 17.54 -23.89 3.63
CA PRO A 134 16.62 -25.01 3.43
C PRO A 134 15.86 -24.87 2.09
N ILE A 135 15.70 -25.98 1.37
CA ILE A 135 15.04 -25.97 0.04
C ILE A 135 13.66 -25.34 0.10
N GLY A 136 12.84 -25.67 1.11
CA GLY A 136 11.52 -25.05 1.29
C GLY A 136 11.57 -23.53 1.48
N THR A 137 12.66 -22.99 2.04
CA THR A 137 12.88 -21.54 2.13
C THR A 137 13.20 -20.95 0.76
N VAL A 138 14.03 -21.61 -0.05
CA VAL A 138 14.30 -21.19 -1.44
C VAL A 138 13.00 -21.10 -2.23
N GLU A 139 12.20 -22.18 -2.18
CA GLU A 139 10.90 -22.26 -2.84
C GLU A 139 9.96 -21.16 -2.36
N ALA A 140 9.86 -20.93 -1.06
CA ALA A 140 9.01 -19.89 -0.49
C ALA A 140 9.41 -18.48 -0.94
N VAL A 141 10.72 -18.17 -0.99
CA VAL A 141 11.21 -16.86 -1.46
C VAL A 141 10.87 -16.65 -2.94
N VAL A 142 11.08 -17.66 -3.79
CA VAL A 142 10.72 -17.57 -5.21
C VAL A 142 9.21 -17.46 -5.38
N LYS A 143 8.45 -18.27 -4.65
CA LYS A 143 6.99 -18.28 -4.68
C LYS A 143 6.39 -16.90 -4.32
N VAL A 144 6.87 -16.28 -3.25
CA VAL A 144 6.32 -14.99 -2.80
C VAL A 144 6.88 -13.83 -3.64
N ASN A 145 8.20 -13.73 -3.76
CA ASN A 145 8.83 -12.52 -4.30
C ASN A 145 8.85 -12.44 -5.83
N LEU A 146 8.70 -13.57 -6.53
CA LEU A 146 8.70 -13.60 -7.98
C LEU A 146 7.36 -14.06 -8.54
N LEU A 147 6.94 -15.30 -8.26
CA LEU A 147 5.66 -15.82 -8.75
C LEU A 147 4.49 -14.96 -8.26
N GLY A 148 4.49 -14.57 -6.98
CA GLY A 148 3.45 -13.72 -6.39
C GLY A 148 3.33 -12.37 -7.09
N ILE A 149 4.45 -11.76 -7.45
CA ILE A 149 4.44 -10.48 -8.20
C ILE A 149 3.91 -10.69 -9.62
N LEU A 150 4.31 -11.76 -10.31
CA LEU A 150 3.83 -12.07 -11.66
C LEU A 150 2.31 -12.29 -11.67
N LEU A 151 1.79 -13.14 -10.76
CA LEU A 151 0.37 -13.42 -10.63
C LEU A 151 -0.44 -12.17 -10.31
N SER A 152 0.03 -11.41 -9.33
CA SER A 152 -0.63 -10.20 -8.84
C SER A 152 -0.64 -9.10 -9.91
N THR A 153 0.48 -8.91 -10.61
CA THR A 153 0.58 -7.96 -11.73
C THR A 153 -0.38 -8.35 -12.86
N LYS A 154 -0.42 -9.64 -13.24
CA LYS A 154 -1.35 -10.14 -14.26
C LYS A 154 -2.81 -9.83 -13.90
N VAL A 155 -3.24 -10.15 -12.69
CA VAL A 155 -4.61 -9.89 -12.22
C VAL A 155 -4.91 -8.39 -12.18
N ALA A 156 -3.97 -7.56 -11.72
CA ALA A 156 -4.11 -6.12 -11.71
C ALA A 156 -4.27 -5.55 -13.13
N MET A 157 -3.45 -6.00 -14.09
CA MET A 157 -3.56 -5.59 -15.50
C MET A 157 -4.92 -5.94 -16.09
N GLU A 158 -5.44 -7.15 -15.84
CA GLU A 158 -6.75 -7.60 -16.33
C GLU A 158 -7.90 -6.78 -15.77
N ILE A 159 -7.82 -6.37 -14.49
CA ILE A 159 -8.85 -5.55 -13.84
C ILE A 159 -8.78 -4.11 -14.34
N MET A 160 -7.62 -3.51 -14.31
CA MET A 160 -7.42 -2.10 -14.67
C MET A 160 -7.67 -1.86 -16.17
N GLY A 161 -7.29 -2.82 -17.03
CA GLY A 161 -7.52 -2.75 -18.45
C GLY A 161 -9.01 -2.75 -18.85
N LYS A 162 -9.90 -3.19 -17.96
CA LYS A 162 -11.37 -3.19 -18.18
C LYS A 162 -12.08 -1.95 -17.63
N GLN A 163 -11.34 -1.01 -17.04
CA GLN A 163 -11.91 0.19 -16.40
C GLN A 163 -11.82 1.39 -17.34
N ALA A 164 -12.90 1.65 -18.10
CA ALA A 164 -12.97 2.76 -19.04
C ALA A 164 -12.63 4.11 -18.39
N GLY A 165 -11.76 4.88 -19.05
CA GLY A 165 -11.37 6.23 -18.64
C GLY A 165 -10.57 6.30 -17.33
N VAL A 166 -9.96 5.20 -16.90
CA VAL A 166 -9.10 5.14 -15.73
C VAL A 166 -7.68 4.75 -16.15
N THR A 167 -6.69 5.47 -15.66
CA THR A 167 -5.30 5.02 -15.71
C THR A 167 -5.00 4.27 -14.42
N GLY A 168 -4.73 2.97 -14.54
CA GLY A 168 -4.29 2.11 -13.44
C GLY A 168 -2.77 2.09 -13.34
N HIS A 169 -2.25 2.11 -12.11
CA HIS A 169 -0.82 2.11 -11.82
C HIS A 169 -0.46 0.89 -10.97
N ILE A 170 0.45 0.06 -11.47
CA ILE A 170 0.96 -1.12 -10.77
C ILE A 170 2.38 -0.84 -10.31
N PHE A 171 2.65 -1.00 -9.02
CA PHE A 171 3.97 -0.79 -8.43
C PHE A 171 4.54 -2.11 -7.92
N ASN A 172 5.68 -2.52 -8.48
CA ASN A 172 6.40 -3.70 -8.04
C ASN A 172 7.51 -3.30 -7.07
N THR A 173 7.40 -3.73 -5.81
CA THR A 173 8.41 -3.40 -4.78
C THR A 173 9.71 -4.15 -5.03
N VAL A 174 10.74 -3.39 -5.38
CA VAL A 174 12.11 -3.86 -5.58
C VAL A 174 12.91 -3.81 -4.28
N GLY A 175 14.04 -4.50 -4.23
CA GLY A 175 14.96 -4.45 -3.09
C GLY A 175 15.96 -3.29 -3.20
N SER A 176 16.47 -2.83 -2.07
CA SER A 176 17.47 -1.76 -2.02
C SER A 176 18.79 -2.09 -2.75
N GLY A 177 19.10 -3.36 -2.94
CA GLY A 177 20.30 -3.83 -3.64
C GLY A 177 20.15 -4.01 -5.15
N VAL A 178 19.01 -3.65 -5.76
CA VAL A 178 18.72 -3.91 -7.18
C VAL A 178 19.73 -3.28 -8.14
N LYS A 179 20.20 -2.08 -7.82
CA LYS A 179 21.21 -1.34 -8.61
C LYS A 179 22.65 -1.60 -8.13
N GLY A 180 22.83 -2.27 -6.99
CA GLY A 180 24.13 -2.50 -6.35
C GLY A 180 24.76 -3.86 -6.65
N GLY A 181 25.83 -4.15 -5.92
CA GLY A 181 26.50 -5.46 -5.91
C GLY A 181 25.69 -6.53 -5.16
N GLY A 182 26.21 -7.75 -5.18
CA GLY A 182 25.62 -8.86 -4.41
C GLY A 182 25.69 -8.62 -2.90
N THR A 183 24.67 -9.04 -2.18
CA THR A 183 24.64 -9.00 -0.71
C THR A 183 24.81 -10.43 -0.17
N PRO A 184 25.98 -10.77 0.42
CA PRO A 184 26.22 -12.10 0.97
C PRO A 184 25.16 -12.48 2.01
N GLY A 185 24.66 -13.70 1.88
CA GLY A 185 23.60 -14.24 2.74
C GLY A 185 22.16 -14.03 2.23
N TYR A 186 21.95 -13.26 1.16
CA TYR A 186 20.63 -12.98 0.59
C TYR A 186 20.50 -13.40 -0.87
N ALA A 187 21.14 -14.52 -1.26
CA ALA A 187 21.17 -14.95 -2.66
C ALA A 187 19.78 -15.14 -3.27
N CYS A 188 18.87 -15.87 -2.58
CA CYS A 188 17.51 -16.10 -3.07
C CYS A 188 16.72 -14.80 -3.20
N TYR A 189 16.77 -13.97 -2.17
CA TYR A 189 16.11 -12.67 -2.16
C TYR A 189 16.62 -11.77 -3.29
N GLY A 190 17.95 -11.62 -3.38
CA GLY A 190 18.60 -10.80 -4.39
C GLY A 190 18.26 -11.23 -5.81
N ALA A 191 18.29 -12.54 -6.08
CA ALA A 191 17.91 -13.08 -7.38
C ALA A 191 16.47 -12.73 -7.77
N THR A 192 15.50 -12.88 -6.85
CA THR A 192 14.10 -12.57 -7.13
C THR A 192 13.87 -11.07 -7.33
N LYS A 193 14.48 -10.22 -6.53
CA LYS A 193 14.30 -8.75 -6.62
C LYS A 193 15.02 -8.14 -7.82
N ARG A 194 16.16 -8.70 -8.24
CA ARG A 194 16.93 -8.23 -9.39
C ARG A 194 16.20 -8.39 -10.73
N GLY A 195 15.29 -9.35 -10.85
CA GLY A 195 14.48 -9.56 -12.04
C GLY A 195 13.32 -8.57 -12.22
N LEU A 196 12.92 -7.85 -11.17
CA LEU A 196 11.73 -7.00 -11.22
C LEU A 196 11.87 -5.75 -12.10
N PRO A 197 13.01 -5.05 -12.17
CA PRO A 197 13.20 -4.00 -13.17
C PRO A 197 13.06 -4.52 -14.59
N GLN A 198 13.68 -5.68 -14.93
CA GLN A 198 13.53 -6.31 -16.23
C GLN A 198 12.07 -6.67 -16.55
N LEU A 199 11.32 -7.20 -15.57
CA LEU A 199 9.89 -7.42 -15.72
C LEU A 199 9.15 -6.10 -16.04
N THR A 200 9.44 -5.04 -15.31
CA THR A 200 8.83 -3.73 -15.51
C THR A 200 9.13 -3.19 -16.92
N ASP A 201 10.38 -3.22 -17.36
CA ASP A 201 10.80 -2.75 -18.68
C ASP A 201 10.12 -3.56 -19.81
N THR A 202 9.98 -4.87 -19.63
CA THR A 202 9.29 -5.75 -20.58
C THR A 202 7.80 -5.41 -20.65
N LEU A 203 7.11 -5.27 -19.51
CA LEU A 203 5.70 -4.94 -19.47
C LEU A 203 5.41 -3.55 -20.05
N VAL A 204 6.27 -2.58 -19.81
CA VAL A 204 6.19 -1.26 -20.45
C VAL A 204 6.23 -1.39 -21.96
N ALA A 205 7.19 -2.16 -22.50
CA ALA A 205 7.30 -2.38 -23.93
C ALA A 205 6.07 -3.11 -24.52
N GLU A 206 5.53 -4.11 -23.81
CA GLU A 206 4.30 -4.80 -24.20
C GLU A 206 3.08 -3.88 -24.22
N LEU A 207 2.94 -3.02 -23.20
CA LEU A 207 1.83 -2.07 -23.10
C LEU A 207 1.90 -0.99 -24.20
N ASP A 208 3.11 -0.54 -24.55
CA ASP A 208 3.30 0.51 -25.55
C ASP A 208 3.21 -0.03 -26.99
N LYS A 209 3.83 -1.17 -27.27
CA LYS A 209 4.04 -1.67 -28.64
C LYS A 209 3.24 -2.93 -28.98
N GLY A 210 2.68 -3.60 -27.97
CA GLY A 210 2.12 -4.94 -28.13
C GLY A 210 3.22 -6.01 -28.24
N VAL A 211 2.81 -7.25 -28.50
CA VAL A 211 3.70 -8.40 -28.68
C VAL A 211 3.66 -8.83 -30.14
N GLN A 212 4.81 -8.93 -30.80
CA GLN A 212 4.88 -9.30 -32.20
C GLN A 212 4.25 -10.69 -32.43
N GLY A 213 3.36 -10.79 -33.43
CA GLY A 213 2.62 -12.01 -33.72
C GLY A 213 1.35 -12.24 -32.89
N TYR A 214 1.01 -11.32 -32.01
CA TYR A 214 -0.23 -11.31 -31.24
C TYR A 214 -0.97 -9.99 -31.45
N ASP A 215 -2.28 -10.08 -31.59
CA ASP A 215 -3.11 -8.89 -31.64
C ASP A 215 -3.06 -8.18 -30.28
N LYS A 216 -2.90 -6.86 -30.31
CA LYS A 216 -3.01 -6.06 -29.08
C LYS A 216 -4.43 -6.18 -28.56
N THR A 217 -4.56 -6.69 -27.34
CA THR A 217 -5.87 -6.73 -26.68
C THR A 217 -6.35 -5.30 -26.49
N GLU A 218 -7.48 -4.96 -27.10
CA GLU A 218 -8.12 -3.68 -26.84
C GLU A 218 -8.53 -3.61 -25.38
N THR A 219 -8.08 -2.55 -24.71
CA THR A 219 -8.40 -2.30 -23.30
C THR A 219 -9.18 -0.99 -23.19
N GLU A 220 -10.21 -0.98 -22.37
CA GLU A 220 -11.01 0.23 -22.10
C GLU A 220 -10.26 1.20 -21.17
N GLY A 221 -9.36 0.67 -20.34
CA GLY A 221 -8.50 1.41 -19.43
C GLY A 221 -7.04 1.44 -19.86
N THR A 222 -6.30 2.40 -19.36
CA THR A 222 -4.84 2.49 -19.51
C THR A 222 -4.18 1.85 -18.30
N VAL A 223 -3.12 1.07 -18.52
CA VAL A 223 -2.32 0.46 -17.46
C VAL A 223 -0.89 0.95 -17.56
N GLN A 224 -0.30 1.28 -16.42
CA GLN A 224 1.11 1.66 -16.28
C GLN A 224 1.76 0.80 -15.19
N VAL A 225 3.02 0.41 -15.41
CA VAL A 225 3.78 -0.44 -14.48
C VAL A 225 5.05 0.28 -14.05
N HIS A 226 5.39 0.21 -12.78
CA HIS A 226 6.45 0.97 -12.15
C HIS A 226 7.26 0.13 -11.16
N CYS A 227 8.48 0.55 -10.88
CA CYS A 227 9.26 0.06 -9.75
C CYS A 227 9.03 0.94 -8.51
N LEU A 228 8.92 0.30 -7.34
CA LEU A 228 8.81 0.97 -6.04
C LEU A 228 9.96 0.52 -5.14
N SER A 229 10.79 1.46 -4.70
CA SER A 229 11.95 1.18 -3.84
C SER A 229 11.81 1.89 -2.49
N PRO A 230 11.31 1.20 -1.46
CA PRO A 230 11.20 1.79 -0.11
C PRO A 230 12.55 1.97 0.59
N GLY A 231 13.64 1.48 0.00
CA GLY A 231 14.95 1.53 0.62
C GLY A 231 15.10 0.54 1.77
N MET A 232 15.78 0.96 2.83
CA MET A 232 15.93 0.19 4.07
C MET A 232 14.88 0.69 5.07
N VAL A 233 13.95 -0.19 5.44
CA VAL A 233 12.85 0.16 6.33
C VAL A 233 12.94 -0.64 7.60
N PHE A 234 12.88 0.01 8.76
CA PHE A 234 12.87 -0.66 10.06
C PHE A 234 11.62 -1.50 10.22
N THR A 235 11.71 -2.74 9.80
CA THR A 235 10.69 -3.76 9.84
C THR A 235 11.30 -5.07 10.29
N LYS A 236 10.46 -6.01 10.70
CA LYS A 236 10.90 -7.39 10.99
C LYS A 236 11.72 -7.98 9.83
N LEU A 237 11.30 -7.73 8.59
CA LEU A 237 12.01 -8.18 7.40
C LEU A 237 13.48 -7.72 7.33
N LEU A 238 13.78 -6.49 7.78
CA LEU A 238 15.12 -5.94 7.78
C LEU A 238 15.93 -6.36 9.01
N LEU A 239 15.30 -6.40 10.18
CA LEU A 239 15.98 -6.54 11.47
C LEU A 239 16.21 -8.00 11.86
N ASP A 240 15.26 -8.89 11.50
CA ASP A 240 15.46 -10.32 11.71
C ASP A 240 16.73 -10.77 10.94
N ASP A 241 17.53 -11.59 11.55
CA ASP A 241 18.81 -12.09 11.00
C ASP A 241 19.85 -10.99 10.68
N SER A 242 19.66 -9.74 11.08
CA SER A 242 20.66 -8.69 10.96
C SER A 242 21.72 -8.79 12.07
N THR A 243 22.99 -8.53 11.72
CA THR A 243 24.06 -8.47 12.72
C THR A 243 24.22 -7.06 13.28
N PRO A 244 24.84 -6.88 14.48
CA PRO A 244 25.13 -5.55 15.01
C PRO A 244 25.90 -4.67 14.01
N GLU A 245 26.84 -5.23 13.25
CA GLU A 245 27.63 -4.51 12.24
C GLU A 245 26.75 -3.96 11.12
N LEU A 246 25.81 -4.76 10.58
CA LEU A 246 24.84 -4.31 9.59
C LEU A 246 23.91 -3.24 10.16
N ARG A 247 23.53 -3.38 11.42
CA ARG A 247 22.68 -2.38 12.08
C ARG A 247 23.41 -1.06 12.29
N LYS A 248 24.72 -1.09 12.68
CA LYS A 248 25.54 0.13 12.74
C LYS A 248 25.67 0.76 11.35
N PHE A 249 25.99 -0.05 10.35
CA PHE A 249 26.13 0.37 8.96
C PHE A 249 25.77 -0.77 8.00
N PRO A 250 24.88 -0.57 7.02
CA PRO A 250 24.32 0.73 6.62
C PRO A 250 22.99 1.13 7.32
N PHE A 251 22.39 0.28 8.17
CA PHE A 251 21.03 0.53 8.67
C PHE A 251 20.94 1.79 9.54
N GLY A 252 21.85 1.97 10.49
CA GLY A 252 21.88 3.14 11.37
C GLY A 252 22.07 4.47 10.66
N VAL A 253 22.41 4.44 9.36
CA VAL A 253 22.56 5.65 8.53
C VAL A 253 21.39 5.81 7.55
N LEU A 254 20.98 4.71 6.89
CA LEU A 254 20.09 4.78 5.74
C LEU A 254 18.66 4.28 5.99
N ALA A 255 18.46 3.49 7.05
CA ALA A 255 17.13 2.97 7.32
C ALA A 255 16.21 4.04 7.94
N ALA A 256 14.92 3.92 7.65
CA ALA A 256 13.89 4.83 8.12
C ALA A 256 12.66 4.06 8.63
N GLN A 257 11.79 4.72 9.38
CA GLN A 257 10.54 4.13 9.84
C GLN A 257 9.55 3.95 8.67
N PRO A 258 8.66 2.93 8.74
CA PRO A 258 7.65 2.71 7.72
C PRO A 258 6.82 3.95 7.39
N GLU A 259 6.45 4.73 8.40
CA GLU A 259 5.65 5.93 8.26
C GLU A 259 6.42 7.05 7.52
N GLU A 260 7.70 7.25 7.83
CA GLU A 260 8.56 8.21 7.12
C GLU A 260 8.68 7.85 5.64
N VAL A 261 8.86 6.55 5.36
CA VAL A 261 8.94 6.03 4.00
C VAL A 261 7.61 6.22 3.25
N ALA A 262 6.49 5.93 3.89
CA ALA A 262 5.17 6.08 3.30
C ALA A 262 4.84 7.55 3.01
N ALA A 263 5.10 8.45 3.96
CA ALA A 263 4.88 9.88 3.81
C ALA A 263 5.67 10.51 2.65
N ASP A 264 6.87 9.97 2.36
CA ASP A 264 7.70 10.42 1.23
C ASP A 264 7.25 9.78 -0.11
N LEU A 265 6.92 8.48 -0.11
CA LEU A 265 6.69 7.76 -1.36
C LEU A 265 5.26 7.95 -1.90
N ILE A 266 4.24 8.02 -1.06
CA ILE A 266 2.86 8.11 -1.55
C ILE A 266 2.62 9.39 -2.38
N PRO A 267 3.08 10.59 -2.00
CA PRO A 267 3.01 11.75 -2.90
C PRO A 267 3.70 11.54 -4.24
N LYS A 268 4.83 10.84 -4.28
CA LYS A 268 5.55 10.52 -5.52
C LYS A 268 4.78 9.54 -6.39
N ILE A 269 4.17 8.51 -5.79
CA ILE A 269 3.28 7.55 -6.44
C ILE A 269 2.11 8.28 -7.11
N LEU A 270 1.44 9.16 -6.39
CA LEU A 270 0.28 9.91 -6.88
C LEU A 270 0.63 10.91 -8.00
N ASN A 271 1.87 11.37 -8.06
CA ASN A 271 2.36 12.33 -9.04
C ASN A 271 3.11 11.70 -10.22
N ILE A 272 3.24 10.37 -10.28
CA ILE A 272 3.94 9.70 -11.38
C ILE A 272 3.18 9.89 -12.70
N LYS A 273 3.91 10.26 -13.77
CA LYS A 273 3.29 10.59 -15.06
C LYS A 273 3.80 9.74 -16.22
N THR A 274 4.90 9.03 -16.01
CA THR A 274 5.55 8.24 -17.06
C THR A 274 5.42 6.76 -16.75
N ASN A 275 5.00 5.95 -17.74
CA ASN A 275 5.06 4.51 -17.65
C ASN A 275 6.51 4.05 -17.45
N GLY A 276 6.76 3.00 -16.68
CA GLY A 276 8.11 2.51 -16.37
C GLY A 276 8.88 3.33 -15.33
N GLY A 277 8.25 4.31 -14.69
CA GLY A 277 8.91 5.15 -13.68
C GLY A 277 9.36 4.37 -12.45
N SER A 278 10.43 4.84 -11.80
CA SER A 278 10.89 4.32 -10.49
C SER A 278 10.62 5.34 -9.40
N VAL A 279 9.92 4.91 -8.35
CA VAL A 279 9.66 5.71 -7.16
C VAL A 279 10.57 5.21 -6.04
N GLU A 280 11.48 6.06 -5.59
CA GLU A 280 12.55 5.67 -4.66
C GLU A 280 12.57 6.55 -3.42
N PHE A 281 12.74 5.92 -2.25
CA PHE A 281 12.97 6.60 -0.97
C PHE A 281 14.44 7.00 -0.82
N LEU A 282 15.37 6.05 -1.07
CA LEU A 282 16.81 6.30 -1.01
C LEU A 282 17.32 6.80 -2.37
N THR A 283 17.05 8.07 -2.66
CA THR A 283 17.66 8.76 -3.80
C THR A 283 19.14 9.05 -3.53
N THR A 284 19.92 9.28 -4.59
CA THR A 284 21.34 9.62 -4.45
C THR A 284 21.55 10.82 -3.53
N ASP A 285 20.76 11.88 -3.70
CA ASP A 285 20.85 13.08 -2.86
C ASP A 285 20.53 12.77 -1.39
N ARG A 286 19.51 11.97 -1.11
CA ARG A 286 19.18 11.56 0.26
C ARG A 286 20.30 10.72 0.87
N ILE A 287 20.88 9.80 0.12
CA ILE A 287 22.01 9.00 0.57
C ILE A 287 23.17 9.92 0.92
N LEU A 288 23.58 10.83 0.05
CA LEU A 288 24.65 11.78 0.31
C LEU A 288 24.37 12.65 1.54
N THR A 289 23.14 13.15 1.67
CA THR A 289 22.72 13.93 2.84
C THR A 289 22.84 13.13 4.14
N LYS A 290 22.35 11.88 4.16
CA LYS A 290 22.45 10.99 5.33
C LYS A 290 23.91 10.68 5.69
N PHE A 291 24.78 10.48 4.69
CA PHE A 291 26.21 10.31 4.92
C PHE A 291 26.87 11.58 5.49
N PHE A 292 26.55 12.75 4.95
CA PHE A 292 27.06 14.03 5.45
C PHE A 292 26.60 14.26 6.90
N GLU A 293 25.32 14.06 7.20
CA GLU A 293 24.80 14.15 8.57
C GLU A 293 25.53 13.21 9.53
N ARG A 294 25.74 11.94 9.13
CA ARG A 294 26.35 10.93 10.01
C ARG A 294 27.84 11.18 10.22
N PHE A 295 28.61 11.45 9.16
CA PHE A 295 30.08 11.44 9.23
C PHE A 295 30.69 12.83 9.39
N ILE A 296 30.02 13.87 8.90
CA ILE A 296 30.52 15.25 9.02
C ILE A 296 29.86 15.96 10.20
N LEU A 297 28.53 15.89 10.32
CA LEU A 297 27.83 16.53 11.43
C LEU A 297 27.77 15.63 12.69
N GLN A 298 28.27 14.41 12.60
CA GLN A 298 28.32 13.42 13.70
C GLN A 298 26.94 13.15 14.34
N LYS A 299 25.87 13.28 13.54
CA LYS A 299 24.50 13.03 13.98
C LYS A 299 24.34 11.53 14.27
N LYS A 300 23.96 11.19 15.49
CA LYS A 300 23.68 9.80 15.87
C LYS A 300 22.38 9.31 15.24
N SER A 301 22.30 8.00 15.04
CA SER A 301 21.03 7.38 14.64
C SER A 301 20.03 7.48 15.81
N GLU A 302 18.78 7.74 15.47
CA GLU A 302 17.68 7.71 16.44
C GLU A 302 17.20 6.28 16.72
N TYR A 303 17.64 5.30 15.90
CA TYR A 303 17.11 3.94 15.87
C TYR A 303 18.13 2.86 16.24
N ILE A 304 19.40 3.15 16.08
CA ILE A 304 20.50 2.20 16.33
C ILE A 304 21.56 2.91 17.19
N ASP A 305 21.94 2.30 18.32
CA ASP A 305 23.02 2.79 19.16
C ASP A 305 24.42 2.49 18.58
N ASP A 306 25.45 2.99 19.25
CA ASP A 306 26.83 2.81 18.82
C ASP A 306 27.27 1.33 18.91
N ASP A 307 26.55 0.47 19.63
CA ASP A 307 26.80 -0.97 19.75
C ASP A 307 26.01 -1.80 18.72
N GLY A 308 25.12 -1.17 17.96
CA GLY A 308 24.29 -1.83 16.96
C GLY A 308 23.02 -2.45 17.54
N ASN A 309 22.61 -2.03 18.73
CA ASN A 309 21.33 -2.41 19.29
C ASN A 309 20.24 -1.48 18.73
N VAL A 310 19.06 -2.03 18.54
CA VAL A 310 17.89 -1.24 18.15
C VAL A 310 17.44 -0.43 19.36
N ILE A 311 17.48 0.89 19.24
CA ILE A 311 16.96 1.79 20.26
C ILE A 311 15.44 1.76 20.17
N LYS A 312 14.77 1.63 21.32
CA LYS A 312 13.32 1.70 21.41
C LYS A 312 12.87 3.11 21.00
N VAL A 313 12.38 3.24 19.78
CA VAL A 313 11.81 4.51 19.31
C VAL A 313 10.41 4.66 19.93
N PRO A 314 10.03 5.86 20.36
CA PRO A 314 8.65 6.16 20.72
C PRO A 314 7.79 6.06 19.46
N GLY A 315 7.27 4.94 19.18
CA GLY A 315 6.46 4.65 18.01
C GLY A 315 6.15 3.17 18.02
N GLU A 316 4.98 2.84 17.59
CA GLU A 316 4.48 1.47 17.60
C GLU A 316 4.93 0.78 16.31
N GLN A 317 5.47 -0.41 16.40
CA GLN A 317 5.73 -1.29 15.27
C GLN A 317 4.74 -2.46 15.28
N TYR A 318 4.56 -3.11 14.14
CA TYR A 318 3.54 -4.15 14.01
C TYR A 318 4.11 -5.52 14.33
N ASP A 319 3.45 -6.24 15.23
CA ASP A 319 3.72 -7.64 15.49
C ASP A 319 3.09 -8.54 14.41
N ASP A 320 3.21 -9.85 14.61
CA ASP A 320 2.75 -10.86 13.66
C ASP A 320 1.23 -10.94 13.48
N VAL A 321 0.47 -10.25 14.31
CA VAL A 321 -1.01 -10.17 14.22
C VAL A 321 -1.51 -8.78 13.81
N GLY A 322 -0.62 -7.92 13.30
CA GLY A 322 -0.97 -6.57 12.87
C GLY A 322 -1.11 -5.57 14.03
N THR A 323 -0.79 -5.98 15.25
CA THR A 323 -0.64 -5.09 16.38
C THR A 323 0.74 -4.45 16.29
N ARG A 324 0.83 -3.17 16.57
CA ARG A 324 2.08 -2.46 16.56
C ARG A 324 2.99 -2.99 17.67
N ALA A 325 4.05 -3.70 17.29
CA ALA A 325 5.10 -4.12 18.22
C ALA A 325 6.19 -3.06 18.27
N LEU A 326 6.74 -2.85 19.45
CA LEU A 326 7.90 -1.99 19.65
C LEU A 326 9.16 -2.85 19.46
N TYR A 327 10.04 -2.48 18.54
CA TYR A 327 11.38 -3.03 18.43
C TYR A 327 12.36 -2.28 19.32
#